data_3e5afc88078a1aa4f223e7645f7f527a
#
_entry.id   3e5afc88078a1aa4f223e7645f7f527a
#
_cell.length_a   1.000
_cell.length_b   1.000
_cell.length_c   1.000
_cell.angle_alpha   90.00
_cell.angle_beta   90.00
_cell.angle_gamma   90.00
#
_symmetry.space_group_name_H-M   'P 1'
#
loop_
_entity.id
_entity.type
_entity.pdbx_description
1 polymer ?
#
loop_
_entity_poly.entity_id
_entity_poly.type
_entity_poly.pdbx_seq_one_letter_code
_entity_poly.pdbx_strand_id
1 'polypeptide(L)'
;KREDLASAEGIEPAGLAGVLDAAAAASVALLAGATPESIAQGLAAYTVAGHRGAVVHEHSGITFIDNSKATNPHAADAALKGLNSVVWIAGGQLKGAEVDGLVAKHAAHIKAAVVLGVDREAVARALAAHAPHAPVDVIETQEPFAAMNAAVEAALQHADAGDTVLLAPAAASLDMYTGMAQRGDVFAAAARELTRN
;
A
#
# COMPACT_ATOMS: atom_id res chain seq x y z
N LYS A 1 -36.19 -7.09 -1.70
CA LYS A 1 -35.55 -8.40 -1.52
C LYS A 1 -34.05 -8.13 -1.48
N ARG A 2 -33.33 -8.64 -0.48
CA ARG A 2 -31.89 -8.55 -0.41
C ARG A 2 -31.35 -9.69 -1.27
N GLU A 3 -30.43 -9.41 -2.17
CA GLU A 3 -29.84 -10.39 -3.06
C GLU A 3 -28.33 -10.24 -3.00
N ASP A 4 -27.63 -11.33 -2.76
CA ASP A 4 -26.17 -11.34 -2.73
C ASP A 4 -25.67 -11.44 -4.18
N LEU A 5 -24.82 -10.52 -4.60
CA LEU A 5 -24.31 -10.42 -5.98
C LEU A 5 -23.04 -11.25 -6.18
N ALA A 6 -22.15 -11.27 -5.19
CA ALA A 6 -20.88 -12.02 -5.23
C ALA A 6 -20.34 -12.20 -3.80
N SER A 7 -19.42 -13.17 -3.63
CA SER A 7 -18.61 -13.27 -2.41
C SER A 7 -17.63 -12.11 -2.33
N ALA A 8 -17.36 -11.64 -1.12
CA ALA A 8 -16.26 -10.70 -0.88
C ALA A 8 -14.87 -11.38 -0.90
N GLU A 9 -14.85 -12.72 -0.78
CA GLU A 9 -13.63 -13.51 -0.87
C GLU A 9 -13.11 -13.54 -2.31
N GLY A 10 -11.81 -13.27 -2.49
CA GLY A 10 -11.17 -13.23 -3.80
C GLY A 10 -11.38 -11.93 -4.59
N ILE A 11 -12.03 -10.91 -4.01
CA ILE A 11 -12.13 -9.60 -4.65
C ILE A 11 -10.76 -8.90 -4.61
N GLU A 12 -10.37 -8.36 -5.75
CA GLU A 12 -9.17 -7.54 -5.90
C GLU A 12 -9.51 -6.03 -6.06
N PRO A 13 -8.64 -5.13 -5.51
CA PRO A 13 -7.56 -5.40 -4.57
C PRO A 13 -8.09 -5.98 -3.24
N ALA A 14 -7.26 -6.76 -2.55
CA ALA A 14 -7.67 -7.39 -1.30
C ALA A 14 -8.04 -6.35 -0.23
N GLY A 15 -8.98 -6.72 0.66
CA GLY A 15 -9.39 -5.89 1.77
C GLY A 15 -10.58 -4.97 1.51
N LEU A 16 -10.87 -4.09 2.48
CA LEU A 16 -12.09 -3.27 2.47
C LEU A 16 -12.17 -2.33 1.25
N ALA A 17 -11.04 -1.79 0.79
CA ALA A 17 -11.02 -0.89 -0.37
C ALA A 17 -11.54 -1.59 -1.62
N GLY A 18 -11.04 -2.81 -1.93
CA GLY A 18 -11.50 -3.58 -3.08
C GLY A 18 -12.97 -3.98 -2.98
N VAL A 19 -13.45 -4.34 -1.79
CA VAL A 19 -14.87 -4.65 -1.58
C VAL A 19 -15.75 -3.42 -1.84
N LEU A 20 -15.34 -2.23 -1.41
CA LEU A 20 -16.08 -0.98 -1.67
C LEU A 20 -16.08 -0.62 -3.16
N ASP A 21 -14.95 -0.78 -3.85
CA ASP A 21 -14.83 -0.54 -5.28
C ASP A 21 -15.71 -1.52 -6.07
N ALA A 22 -15.66 -2.81 -5.71
CA ALA A 22 -16.51 -3.84 -6.31
C ALA A 22 -18.00 -3.56 -6.10
N ALA A 23 -18.39 -3.12 -4.89
CA ALA A 23 -19.78 -2.76 -4.60
C ALA A 23 -20.25 -1.55 -5.43
N ALA A 24 -19.38 -0.54 -5.61
CA ALA A 24 -19.67 0.61 -6.45
C ALA A 24 -19.81 0.20 -7.93
N ALA A 25 -18.86 -0.61 -8.43
CA ALA A 25 -18.90 -1.12 -9.81
C ALA A 25 -20.15 -1.97 -10.08
N ALA A 26 -20.49 -2.88 -9.15
CA ALA A 26 -21.69 -3.71 -9.24
C ALA A 26 -22.97 -2.86 -9.27
N SER A 27 -23.03 -1.81 -8.43
CA SER A 27 -24.18 -0.90 -8.39
C SER A 27 -24.39 -0.18 -9.73
N VAL A 28 -23.33 0.31 -10.35
CA VAL A 28 -23.39 0.95 -11.67
C VAL A 28 -23.76 -0.05 -12.75
N ALA A 29 -23.22 -1.27 -12.71
CA ALA A 29 -23.53 -2.32 -13.67
C ALA A 29 -25.01 -2.74 -13.61
N LEU A 30 -25.59 -2.88 -12.39
CA LEU A 30 -27.04 -3.13 -12.24
C LEU A 30 -27.88 -2.02 -12.83
N LEU A 31 -27.53 -0.76 -12.58
CA LEU A 31 -28.24 0.39 -13.17
C LEU A 31 -28.14 0.41 -14.71
N ALA A 32 -27.06 -0.12 -15.26
CA ALA A 32 -26.87 -0.30 -16.71
C ALA A 32 -27.57 -1.56 -17.26
N GLY A 33 -28.24 -2.36 -16.45
CA GLY A 33 -29.01 -3.53 -16.86
C GLY A 33 -28.21 -4.85 -16.89
N ALA A 34 -27.03 -4.90 -16.27
CA ALA A 34 -26.30 -6.16 -16.13
C ALA A 34 -27.02 -7.11 -15.17
N THR A 35 -26.92 -8.42 -15.42
CA THR A 35 -27.50 -9.43 -14.54
C THR A 35 -26.57 -9.69 -13.34
N PRO A 36 -27.11 -10.19 -12.19
CA PRO A 36 -26.28 -10.60 -11.04
C PRO A 36 -25.19 -11.61 -11.43
N GLU A 37 -25.48 -12.56 -12.29
CA GLU A 37 -24.55 -13.58 -12.75
C GLU A 37 -23.39 -12.98 -13.56
N SER A 38 -23.67 -12.03 -14.45
CA SER A 38 -22.63 -11.34 -15.23
C SER A 38 -21.76 -10.45 -14.37
N ILE A 39 -22.33 -9.82 -13.33
CA ILE A 39 -21.58 -9.06 -12.33
C ILE A 39 -20.65 -9.96 -11.53
N ALA A 40 -21.16 -11.09 -11.01
CA ALA A 40 -20.35 -12.07 -10.28
C ALA A 40 -19.18 -12.58 -11.12
N GLN A 41 -19.44 -12.92 -12.39
CA GLN A 41 -18.39 -13.35 -13.34
C GLN A 41 -17.36 -12.24 -13.60
N GLY A 42 -17.81 -11.01 -13.79
CA GLY A 42 -16.92 -9.87 -14.01
C GLY A 42 -16.02 -9.58 -12.82
N LEU A 43 -16.57 -9.64 -11.60
CA LEU A 43 -15.80 -9.45 -10.36
C LEU A 43 -14.78 -10.59 -10.15
N ALA A 44 -15.17 -11.83 -10.41
CA ALA A 44 -14.28 -12.99 -10.29
C ALA A 44 -13.15 -13.02 -11.35
N ALA A 45 -13.39 -12.44 -12.51
CA ALA A 45 -12.40 -12.35 -13.59
C ALA A 45 -11.53 -11.09 -13.52
N TYR A 46 -11.87 -10.13 -12.65
CA TYR A 46 -11.10 -8.90 -12.53
C TYR A 46 -9.78 -9.15 -11.82
N THR A 47 -8.71 -8.64 -12.40
CA THR A 47 -7.39 -8.59 -11.75
C THR A 47 -6.97 -7.14 -11.59
N VAL A 48 -6.47 -6.82 -10.40
CA VAL A 48 -6.03 -5.46 -10.12
C VAL A 48 -4.85 -5.08 -11.01
N ALA A 49 -4.88 -3.87 -11.56
CA ALA A 49 -3.73 -3.35 -12.29
C ALA A 49 -2.52 -3.26 -11.35
N GLY A 50 -1.33 -3.55 -11.83
CA GLY A 50 -0.08 -3.51 -11.05
C GLY A 50 0.06 -2.22 -10.23
N HIS A 51 0.68 -2.33 -9.06
CA HIS A 51 0.98 -1.23 -8.14
C HIS A 51 -0.25 -0.55 -7.49
N ARG A 52 -1.39 -1.26 -7.43
CA ARG A 52 -2.66 -0.78 -6.84
C ARG A 52 -3.17 -1.68 -5.72
N GLY A 53 -2.36 -1.95 -4.71
CA GLY A 53 -2.71 -2.84 -3.62
C GLY A 53 -2.53 -4.32 -3.98
N ALA A 54 -1.65 -4.62 -4.92
CA ALA A 54 -1.32 -5.98 -5.30
C ALA A 54 -0.47 -6.66 -4.21
N VAL A 55 -0.87 -7.85 -3.77
CA VAL A 55 0.01 -8.72 -2.99
C VAL A 55 1.11 -9.22 -3.91
N VAL A 56 2.35 -8.79 -3.67
CA VAL A 56 3.50 -9.11 -4.54
C VAL A 56 4.35 -10.23 -3.99
N HIS A 57 4.27 -10.48 -2.68
CA HIS A 57 4.98 -11.56 -2.01
C HIS A 57 4.36 -11.89 -0.66
N GLU A 58 4.54 -13.13 -0.20
CA GLU A 58 4.23 -13.58 1.16
C GLU A 58 5.40 -14.41 1.67
N HIS A 59 5.83 -14.15 2.90
CA HIS A 59 6.91 -14.90 3.54
C HIS A 59 6.72 -14.96 5.05
N SER A 60 6.82 -16.15 5.64
CA SER A 60 6.73 -16.35 7.11
C SER A 60 5.50 -15.71 7.77
N GLY A 61 4.37 -15.65 7.06
CA GLY A 61 3.14 -15.02 7.54
C GLY A 61 3.11 -13.49 7.38
N ILE A 62 4.12 -12.87 6.78
CA ILE A 62 4.16 -11.44 6.44
C ILE A 62 3.67 -11.28 5.01
N THR A 63 2.75 -10.35 4.78
CA THR A 63 2.22 -10.02 3.45
C THR A 63 2.83 -8.73 2.92
N PHE A 64 3.39 -8.76 1.70
CA PHE A 64 3.97 -7.59 1.05
C PHE A 64 2.98 -7.05 0.01
N ILE A 65 2.54 -5.81 0.20
CA ILE A 65 1.54 -5.14 -0.67
C ILE A 65 2.18 -3.97 -1.39
N ASP A 66 2.14 -4.02 -2.72
CA ASP A 66 2.57 -2.93 -3.60
C ASP A 66 1.39 -2.02 -3.94
N ASN A 67 1.40 -0.83 -3.37
CA ASN A 67 0.53 0.28 -3.72
C ASN A 67 1.35 1.53 -4.11
N SER A 68 2.40 1.32 -4.91
CA SER A 68 3.28 2.40 -5.40
C SER A 68 2.52 3.49 -6.16
N LYS A 69 1.33 3.19 -6.68
CA LYS A 69 0.43 4.16 -7.31
C LYS A 69 -0.20 5.15 -6.33
N ALA A 70 -0.10 4.94 -5.02
CA ALA A 70 -0.50 5.90 -3.98
C ALA A 70 0.50 7.07 -3.91
N THR A 71 0.49 7.92 -4.94
CA THR A 71 1.44 9.03 -5.12
C THR A 71 1.03 10.33 -4.43
N ASN A 72 0.02 10.28 -3.57
CA ASN A 72 -0.44 11.39 -2.75
C ASN A 72 -1.05 10.88 -1.44
N PRO A 73 -1.23 11.75 -0.42
CA PRO A 73 -1.76 11.33 0.88
C PRO A 73 -3.16 10.72 0.84
N HIS A 74 -4.04 11.19 -0.04
CA HIS A 74 -5.39 10.64 -0.17
C HIS A 74 -5.38 9.18 -0.67
N ALA A 75 -4.53 8.87 -1.65
CA ALA A 75 -4.39 7.50 -2.13
C ALA A 75 -3.74 6.59 -1.09
N ALA A 76 -2.78 7.10 -0.30
CA ALA A 76 -2.19 6.36 0.81
C ALA A 76 -3.20 6.12 1.95
N ASP A 77 -4.11 7.08 2.22
CA ASP A 77 -5.23 6.90 3.15
C ASP A 77 -6.10 5.70 2.76
N ALA A 78 -6.45 5.60 1.50
CA ALA A 78 -7.22 4.46 0.99
C ALA A 78 -6.46 3.12 1.13
N ALA A 79 -5.13 3.14 0.90
CA ALA A 79 -4.28 1.94 1.01
C ALA A 79 -4.11 1.45 2.45
N LEU A 80 -4.01 2.35 3.42
CA LEU A 80 -3.88 2.04 4.84
C LEU A 80 -5.21 1.59 5.47
N LYS A 81 -6.33 1.98 4.86
CA LYS A 81 -7.65 1.71 5.41
C LYS A 81 -7.96 0.21 5.44
N GLY A 82 -8.31 -0.28 6.62
CA GLY A 82 -8.70 -1.68 6.82
C GLY A 82 -7.54 -2.63 7.10
N LEU A 83 -6.30 -2.14 7.14
CA LEU A 83 -5.15 -2.89 7.62
C LEU A 83 -5.01 -2.72 9.14
N ASN A 84 -4.67 -3.80 9.85
CA ASN A 84 -4.63 -3.79 11.32
C ASN A 84 -3.24 -3.56 11.90
N SER A 85 -2.21 -4.06 11.25
CA SER A 85 -0.81 -3.92 11.67
C SER A 85 0.08 -3.76 10.43
N VAL A 86 0.70 -2.59 10.31
CA VAL A 86 1.39 -2.19 9.09
C VAL A 86 2.81 -1.72 9.41
N VAL A 87 3.79 -2.27 8.69
CA VAL A 87 5.08 -1.64 8.50
C VAL A 87 5.01 -0.83 7.20
N TRP A 88 4.98 0.49 7.34
CA TRP A 88 4.66 1.39 6.24
C TRP A 88 5.91 1.96 5.57
N ILE A 89 6.09 1.67 4.28
CA ILE A 89 7.14 2.28 3.45
C ILE A 89 6.56 3.51 2.73
N ALA A 90 7.07 4.69 3.06
CA ALA A 90 6.54 5.98 2.62
C ALA A 90 7.62 6.95 2.14
N GLY A 91 7.20 7.98 1.40
CA GLY A 91 8.07 9.07 0.95
C GLY A 91 8.33 9.12 -0.54
N GLY A 92 9.12 10.08 -0.95
CA GLY A 92 9.33 10.54 -2.32
C GLY A 92 9.12 12.05 -2.40
N GLN A 93 8.52 12.56 -3.48
CA GLN A 93 8.15 13.97 -3.65
C GLN A 93 6.72 14.24 -3.21
N LEU A 94 6.51 14.91 -2.08
CA LEU A 94 5.19 15.32 -1.57
C LEU A 94 4.56 16.46 -2.38
N LYS A 95 5.38 17.26 -3.08
CA LYS A 95 4.93 18.40 -3.88
C LYS A 95 4.10 19.42 -3.07
N GLY A 96 4.48 19.62 -1.82
CA GLY A 96 3.76 20.53 -0.90
C GLY A 96 2.52 19.93 -0.23
N ALA A 97 2.22 18.64 -0.44
CA ALA A 97 1.15 17.99 0.28
C ALA A 97 1.54 17.71 1.74
N GLU A 98 0.61 17.91 2.65
CA GLU A 98 0.76 17.61 4.07
C GLU A 98 0.36 16.17 4.36
N VAL A 99 1.11 15.50 5.25
CA VAL A 99 0.88 14.09 5.64
C VAL A 99 0.44 13.94 7.10
N ASP A 100 0.40 14.99 7.87
CA ASP A 100 0.05 14.98 9.31
C ASP A 100 -1.32 14.36 9.55
N GLY A 101 -2.34 14.78 8.80
CA GLY A 101 -3.69 14.24 8.90
C GLY A 101 -3.78 12.75 8.52
N LEU A 102 -2.97 12.31 7.55
CA LEU A 102 -2.87 10.91 7.16
C LEU A 102 -2.28 10.08 8.31
N VAL A 103 -1.14 10.51 8.85
CA VAL A 103 -0.47 9.80 9.95
C VAL A 103 -1.35 9.76 11.19
N ALA A 104 -1.94 10.90 11.60
CA ALA A 104 -2.82 10.98 12.76
C ALA A 104 -4.01 9.99 12.66
N LYS A 105 -4.59 9.87 11.46
CA LYS A 105 -5.73 8.98 11.21
C LYS A 105 -5.39 7.50 11.34
N HIS A 106 -4.18 7.11 10.92
CA HIS A 106 -3.76 5.71 10.87
C HIS A 106 -2.75 5.32 11.96
N ALA A 107 -2.43 6.23 12.88
CA ALA A 107 -1.42 6.03 13.93
C ALA A 107 -1.56 4.70 14.66
N ALA A 108 -2.78 4.30 15.02
CA ALA A 108 -3.04 3.06 15.78
C ALA A 108 -2.72 1.77 14.99
N HIS A 109 -2.62 1.86 13.67
CA HIS A 109 -2.35 0.71 12.79
C HIS A 109 -0.92 0.67 12.27
N ILE A 110 -0.17 1.79 12.40
CA ILE A 110 1.24 1.87 12.00
C ILE A 110 2.10 1.28 13.12
N LYS A 111 2.60 0.07 12.91
CA LYS A 111 3.52 -0.62 13.82
C LYS A 111 4.93 -0.03 13.74
N ALA A 112 5.39 0.24 12.53
CA ALA A 112 6.65 0.89 12.21
C ALA A 112 6.57 1.59 10.86
N ALA A 113 7.50 2.48 10.57
CA ALA A 113 7.58 3.10 9.25
C ALA A 113 9.01 3.18 8.76
N VAL A 114 9.17 3.07 7.43
CA VAL A 114 10.44 3.28 6.75
C VAL A 114 10.24 4.41 5.73
N VAL A 115 11.03 5.45 5.83
CA VAL A 115 10.87 6.64 5.00
C VAL A 115 12.06 6.86 4.07
N LEU A 116 11.78 7.18 2.80
CA LEU A 116 12.79 7.37 1.76
C LEU A 116 12.41 8.54 0.84
N GLY A 117 13.34 8.94 -0.03
CA GLY A 117 13.12 10.01 -1.00
C GLY A 117 13.40 11.41 -0.48
N VAL A 118 13.16 12.41 -1.33
CA VAL A 118 13.58 13.80 -1.09
C VAL A 118 12.84 14.45 0.10
N ASP A 119 11.56 14.12 0.29
CA ASP A 119 10.73 14.69 1.38
C ASP A 119 10.57 13.74 2.57
N ARG A 120 11.44 12.72 2.73
CA ARG A 120 11.40 11.74 3.84
C ARG A 120 11.34 12.37 5.22
N GLU A 121 12.05 13.48 5.41
CA GLU A 121 12.08 14.21 6.69
C GLU A 121 10.72 14.81 7.07
N ALA A 122 9.90 15.20 6.09
CA ALA A 122 8.55 15.70 6.36
C ALA A 122 7.65 14.55 6.85
N VAL A 123 7.76 13.37 6.25
CA VAL A 123 7.03 12.19 6.69
C VAL A 123 7.50 11.72 8.07
N ALA A 124 8.82 11.71 8.32
CA ALA A 124 9.39 11.35 9.63
C ALA A 124 8.91 12.30 10.74
N ARG A 125 8.86 13.62 10.49
CA ARG A 125 8.31 14.58 11.45
C ARG A 125 6.84 14.33 11.75
N ALA A 126 6.02 14.06 10.75
CA ALA A 126 4.60 13.74 10.95
C ALA A 126 4.43 12.45 11.78
N LEU A 127 5.24 11.43 11.52
CA LEU A 127 5.25 10.17 12.30
C LEU A 127 5.65 10.46 13.76
N ALA A 128 6.71 11.21 14.00
CA ALA A 128 7.13 11.59 15.36
C ALA A 128 6.06 12.37 16.13
N ALA A 129 5.29 13.22 15.43
CA ALA A 129 4.23 14.02 16.03
C ALA A 129 2.96 13.22 16.35
N HIS A 130 2.55 12.30 15.46
CA HIS A 130 1.23 11.69 15.51
C HIS A 130 1.24 10.17 15.80
N ALA A 131 2.37 9.50 15.59
CA ALA A 131 2.58 8.08 15.86
C ALA A 131 3.90 7.84 16.64
N PRO A 132 4.14 8.49 17.79
CA PRO A 132 5.43 8.45 18.49
C PRO A 132 5.80 7.05 19.03
N HIS A 133 4.88 6.12 19.05
CA HIS A 133 5.11 4.72 19.44
C HIS A 133 5.73 3.89 18.29
N ALA A 134 5.56 4.32 17.04
CA ALA A 134 6.05 3.59 15.87
C ALA A 134 7.52 3.97 15.61
N PRO A 135 8.46 3.01 15.63
CA PRO A 135 9.83 3.27 15.19
C PRO A 135 9.86 3.70 13.73
N VAL A 136 10.79 4.60 13.41
CA VAL A 136 10.94 5.17 12.07
C VAL A 136 12.38 5.01 11.61
N ASP A 137 12.58 4.26 10.54
CA ASP A 137 13.87 4.16 9.85
C ASP A 137 13.93 5.13 8.67
N VAL A 138 15.00 5.92 8.60
CA VAL A 138 15.22 6.89 7.54
C VAL A 138 16.26 6.38 6.58
N ILE A 139 15.87 6.15 5.32
CA ILE A 139 16.80 5.70 4.27
C ILE A 139 17.43 6.92 3.58
N GLU A 140 18.74 7.06 3.74
CA GLU A 140 19.46 8.23 3.24
C GLU A 140 19.92 8.08 1.79
N THR A 141 20.24 6.85 1.36
CA THR A 141 20.69 6.60 -0.02
C THR A 141 19.59 6.92 -1.03
N GLN A 142 19.99 7.55 -2.13
CA GLN A 142 19.11 7.95 -3.22
C GLN A 142 19.28 7.08 -4.48
N GLU A 143 20.14 6.07 -4.42
CA GLU A 143 20.23 5.08 -5.49
C GLU A 143 18.98 4.19 -5.42
N PRO A 144 18.17 4.10 -6.48
CA PRO A 144 16.82 3.51 -6.45
C PRO A 144 16.75 2.09 -5.89
N PHE A 145 17.64 1.22 -6.35
CA PHE A 145 17.65 -0.19 -5.96
C PHE A 145 18.19 -0.37 -4.54
N ALA A 146 19.31 0.29 -4.20
CA ALA A 146 19.88 0.22 -2.87
C ALA A 146 18.94 0.81 -1.81
N ALA A 147 18.24 1.90 -2.14
CA ALA A 147 17.27 2.52 -1.24
C ALA A 147 16.09 1.60 -0.94
N MET A 148 15.52 0.95 -1.95
CA MET A 148 14.39 0.04 -1.73
C MET A 148 14.82 -1.25 -1.04
N ASN A 149 15.99 -1.79 -1.35
CA ASN A 149 16.53 -2.95 -0.64
C ASN A 149 16.72 -2.63 0.85
N ALA A 150 17.35 -1.49 1.17
CA ALA A 150 17.50 -1.04 2.55
C ALA A 150 16.13 -0.80 3.23
N ALA A 151 15.15 -0.27 2.50
CA ALA A 151 13.81 -0.05 3.03
C ALA A 151 13.07 -1.36 3.34
N VAL A 152 13.17 -2.36 2.48
CA VAL A 152 12.56 -3.67 2.72
C VAL A 152 13.29 -4.42 3.83
N GLU A 153 14.63 -4.34 3.89
CA GLU A 153 15.43 -4.93 4.96
C GLU A 153 15.06 -4.32 6.33
N ALA A 154 14.97 -2.98 6.43
CA ALA A 154 14.52 -2.31 7.63
C ALA A 154 13.08 -2.70 8.01
N ALA A 155 12.17 -2.78 7.03
CA ALA A 155 10.80 -3.20 7.27
C ALA A 155 10.70 -4.62 7.84
N LEU A 156 11.52 -5.54 7.36
CA LEU A 156 11.60 -6.92 7.87
C LEU A 156 12.09 -7.00 9.33
N GLN A 157 12.87 -6.03 9.81
CA GLN A 157 13.30 -5.97 11.21
C GLN A 157 12.13 -5.69 12.17
N HIS A 158 11.05 -5.10 11.69
CA HIS A 158 9.89 -4.71 12.47
C HIS A 158 8.67 -5.60 12.24
N ALA A 159 8.65 -6.38 11.16
CA ALA A 159 7.50 -7.19 10.77
C ALA A 159 7.51 -8.56 11.45
N ASP A 160 6.36 -8.95 11.99
CA ASP A 160 6.08 -10.29 12.52
C ASP A 160 5.00 -10.99 11.68
N ALA A 161 4.80 -12.28 11.90
CA ALA A 161 3.72 -13.02 11.26
C ALA A 161 2.35 -12.39 11.56
N GLY A 162 1.59 -12.12 10.52
CA GLY A 162 0.30 -11.41 10.55
C GLY A 162 0.39 -9.93 10.17
N ASP A 163 1.60 -9.39 10.06
CA ASP A 163 1.80 -8.00 9.64
C ASP A 163 1.78 -7.83 8.12
N THR A 164 1.51 -6.61 7.70
CA THR A 164 1.63 -6.17 6.30
C THR A 164 2.79 -5.21 6.13
N VAL A 165 3.73 -5.52 5.25
CA VAL A 165 4.71 -4.56 4.73
C VAL A 165 4.07 -3.88 3.53
N LEU A 166 3.70 -2.61 3.68
CA LEU A 166 2.94 -1.84 2.71
C LEU A 166 3.81 -0.77 2.05
N LEU A 167 4.02 -0.85 0.76
CA LEU A 167 4.49 0.28 -0.05
C LEU A 167 3.30 1.14 -0.46
N ALA A 168 3.04 2.22 0.27
CA ALA A 168 2.03 3.24 -0.07
C ALA A 168 2.63 4.63 0.15
N PRO A 169 3.41 5.15 -0.79
CA PRO A 169 4.39 6.21 -0.56
C PRO A 169 3.82 7.56 -0.13
N ALA A 170 2.55 7.86 -0.37
CA ALA A 170 1.91 9.17 -0.19
C ALA A 170 2.55 10.29 -1.02
N ALA A 171 3.52 9.96 -1.88
CA ALA A 171 4.37 10.89 -2.61
C ALA A 171 4.71 10.38 -4.01
N ALA A 172 5.02 11.29 -4.93
CA ALA A 172 5.49 10.93 -6.27
C ALA A 172 6.90 10.31 -6.19
N SER A 173 7.29 9.58 -7.26
CA SER A 173 8.51 8.77 -7.28
C SER A 173 9.64 9.35 -8.13
N LEU A 174 9.41 10.49 -8.78
CA LEU A 174 10.32 11.01 -9.82
C LEU A 174 11.62 11.63 -9.28
N ASP A 175 11.78 11.67 -7.97
CA ASP A 175 13.03 12.03 -7.29
C ASP A 175 14.09 10.92 -7.37
N MET A 176 13.65 9.66 -7.42
CA MET A 176 14.54 8.50 -7.38
C MET A 176 14.27 7.49 -8.49
N TYR A 177 13.05 7.42 -9.02
CA TYR A 177 12.61 6.41 -9.99
C TYR A 177 12.10 7.07 -11.27
N THR A 178 12.12 6.35 -12.39
CA THR A 178 11.54 6.82 -13.65
C THR A 178 10.01 6.96 -13.59
N GLY A 179 9.38 6.36 -12.58
CA GLY A 179 7.95 6.40 -12.36
C GLY A 179 7.52 5.47 -11.23
N MET A 180 6.24 5.53 -10.89
CA MET A 180 5.67 4.70 -9.82
C MET A 180 5.75 3.19 -10.13
N ALA A 181 5.73 2.80 -11.40
CA ALA A 181 5.84 1.41 -11.81
C ALA A 181 7.22 0.85 -11.45
N GLN A 182 8.31 1.55 -11.83
CA GLN A 182 9.66 1.13 -11.45
C GLN A 182 9.81 1.01 -9.93
N ARG A 183 9.28 1.97 -9.16
CA ARG A 183 9.34 1.91 -7.68
C ARG A 183 8.65 0.66 -7.14
N GLY A 184 7.48 0.30 -7.67
CA GLY A 184 6.76 -0.91 -7.28
C GLY A 184 7.47 -2.19 -7.72
N ASP A 185 8.01 -2.23 -8.94
CA ASP A 185 8.77 -3.39 -9.43
C ASP A 185 10.01 -3.66 -8.58
N VAL A 186 10.75 -2.60 -8.21
CA VAL A 186 11.93 -2.71 -7.34
C VAL A 186 11.53 -3.18 -5.94
N PHE A 187 10.41 -2.71 -5.38
CA PHE A 187 9.88 -3.19 -4.10
C PHE A 187 9.54 -4.69 -4.16
N ALA A 188 8.82 -5.11 -5.20
CA ALA A 188 8.44 -6.51 -5.38
C ALA A 188 9.68 -7.43 -5.56
N ALA A 189 10.71 -6.94 -6.26
CA ALA A 189 11.97 -7.66 -6.41
C ALA A 189 12.70 -7.78 -5.07
N ALA A 190 12.85 -6.68 -4.33
CA ALA A 190 13.50 -6.65 -3.02
C ALA A 190 12.81 -7.58 -2.01
N ALA A 191 11.47 -7.57 -1.95
CA ALA A 191 10.69 -8.45 -1.08
C ALA A 191 10.99 -9.93 -1.34
N ARG A 192 11.06 -10.33 -2.63
CA ARG A 192 11.36 -11.72 -3.00
C ARG A 192 12.82 -12.11 -2.77
N GLU A 193 13.76 -11.18 -3.00
CA GLU A 193 15.19 -11.46 -2.87
C GLU A 193 15.62 -11.59 -1.42
N LEU A 194 15.21 -10.65 -0.57
CA LEU A 194 15.61 -10.60 0.85
C LEU A 194 14.96 -11.68 1.72
N THR A 195 13.91 -12.34 1.22
CA THR A 195 13.24 -13.45 1.91
C THR A 195 13.58 -14.82 1.32
N ARG A 196 14.50 -14.90 0.37
CA ARG A 196 15.05 -16.19 -0.11
C ARG A 196 15.96 -16.78 0.96
N ASN A 197 15.53 -17.87 1.56
CA ASN A 197 16.35 -18.76 2.37
C ASN A 197 17.02 -19.81 1.48
#